data_8e0f313ab884b31abaaf5b0d7a61de45
#
_entry.id   8e0f313ab884b31abaaf5b0d7a61de45
#
_cell.length_a   1.000
_cell.length_b   1.000
_cell.length_c   1.000
_cell.angle_alpha   90.00
_cell.angle_beta   90.00
_cell.angle_gamma   90.00
#
_symmetry.space_group_name_H-M   'P 1'
#
loop_
_entity.id
_entity.type
_entity.pdbx_description
1 polymer ?
#
loop_
_entity_poly.entity_id
_entity_poly.type
_entity_poly.pdbx_seq_one_letter_code
_entity_poly.pdbx_strand_id
1 'polypeptide(L)'
;MRHLVLASTSPYRRALLERLGLAFEVASPQCDETPLSGEAPQDTASRLAALKAQSIQRADALVIGSDQVAFSQGKRLDKPGDHATATRQLRSLSGETAEFHTAVALLDTKTGALEQKVVPCRVIFRTLDDRTIESYLRREQPYDCAGSAKAEGLGIALIARIETDDPTSLIGLPLIALTGMLGRAGVRVV
;
A
#
# COMPACT_ATOMS: atom_id res chain seq x y z
N MET A 1 24.09 -13.10 -6.51
CA MET A 1 22.82 -12.75 -5.82
C MET A 1 21.88 -12.18 -6.88
N ARG A 2 20.61 -12.61 -6.96
CA ARG A 2 19.68 -12.12 -7.98
C ARG A 2 19.35 -10.65 -7.71
N HIS A 3 19.16 -9.87 -8.77
CA HIS A 3 18.76 -8.47 -8.63
C HIS A 3 17.36 -8.39 -8.04
N LEU A 4 17.19 -7.58 -6.99
CA LEU A 4 15.89 -7.27 -6.42
C LEU A 4 15.48 -5.86 -6.88
N VAL A 5 14.29 -5.70 -7.43
CA VAL A 5 13.78 -4.43 -7.95
C VAL A 5 12.43 -4.13 -7.32
N LEU A 6 12.27 -2.94 -6.77
CA LEU A 6 10.98 -2.40 -6.33
C LEU A 6 10.37 -1.57 -7.45
N ALA A 7 9.30 -2.06 -8.06
CA ALA A 7 8.52 -1.36 -9.09
C ALA A 7 7.54 -0.36 -8.44
N SER A 8 8.07 0.72 -7.88
CA SER A 8 7.28 1.74 -7.18
C SER A 8 8.04 3.04 -7.03
N THR A 9 7.34 4.17 -7.13
CA THR A 9 7.84 5.51 -6.78
C THR A 9 7.49 5.93 -5.34
N SER A 10 6.77 5.08 -4.59
CA SER A 10 6.32 5.38 -3.23
C SER A 10 7.48 5.39 -2.24
N PRO A 11 7.74 6.50 -1.54
CA PRO A 11 8.76 6.56 -0.49
C PRO A 11 8.42 5.64 0.70
N TYR A 12 7.14 5.43 0.95
CA TYR A 12 6.66 4.54 2.03
C TYR A 12 7.01 3.07 1.76
N ARG A 13 6.77 2.58 0.54
CA ARG A 13 7.13 1.22 0.15
C ARG A 13 8.63 1.00 0.14
N ARG A 14 9.38 2.00 -0.32
CA ARG A 14 10.84 1.98 -0.26
C ARG A 14 11.33 1.86 1.18
N ALA A 15 10.87 2.72 2.08
CA ALA A 15 11.25 2.70 3.49
C ALA A 15 10.87 1.38 4.20
N LEU A 16 9.76 0.74 3.79
CA LEU A 16 9.39 -0.58 4.29
C LEU A 16 10.36 -1.65 3.80
N LEU A 17 10.71 -1.67 2.51
CA LEU A 17 11.62 -2.68 1.96
C LEU A 17 13.04 -2.53 2.52
N GLU A 18 13.49 -1.31 2.82
CA GLU A 18 14.78 -1.03 3.47
C GLU A 18 14.91 -1.71 4.85
N ARG A 19 13.77 -1.94 5.56
CA ARG A 19 13.77 -2.66 6.86
C ARG A 19 14.28 -4.11 6.75
N LEU A 20 14.18 -4.72 5.55
CA LEU A 20 14.67 -6.08 5.34
C LEU A 20 16.18 -6.18 5.18
N GLY A 21 16.90 -5.05 5.09
CA GLY A 21 18.36 -5.02 4.96
C GLY A 21 18.89 -5.60 3.64
N LEU A 22 18.00 -5.79 2.65
CA LEU A 22 18.37 -6.31 1.32
C LEU A 22 18.81 -5.18 0.41
N ALA A 23 19.79 -5.44 -0.45
CA ALA A 23 20.12 -4.52 -1.53
C ALA A 23 19.05 -4.64 -2.62
N PHE A 24 18.49 -3.51 -3.07
CA PHE A 24 17.50 -3.46 -4.14
C PHE A 24 17.63 -2.16 -4.96
N GLU A 25 17.11 -2.19 -6.16
CA GLU A 25 16.92 -1.03 -7.03
C GLU A 25 15.46 -0.56 -6.97
N VAL A 26 15.23 0.73 -7.23
CA VAL A 26 13.89 1.31 -7.40
C VAL A 26 13.69 1.64 -8.87
N ALA A 27 12.57 1.21 -9.44
CA ALA A 27 12.20 1.51 -10.81
C ALA A 27 10.76 2.04 -10.86
N SER A 28 10.52 3.07 -11.68
CA SER A 28 9.18 3.61 -11.90
C SER A 28 8.38 2.67 -12.81
N PRO A 29 7.25 2.11 -12.35
CA PRO A 29 6.41 1.28 -13.19
C PRO A 29 5.76 2.11 -14.30
N GLN A 30 5.67 1.53 -15.50
CA GLN A 30 5.01 2.13 -16.66
C GLN A 30 3.81 1.25 -17.01
N CYS A 31 2.68 1.47 -16.37
CA CYS A 31 1.46 0.71 -16.59
C CYS A 31 0.22 1.59 -16.45
N ASP A 32 -0.88 1.18 -17.07
CA ASP A 32 -2.17 1.83 -16.88
C ASP A 32 -2.76 1.40 -15.52
N GLU A 33 -2.92 2.38 -14.63
CA GLU A 33 -3.48 2.19 -13.29
C GLU A 33 -4.99 2.48 -13.23
N THR A 34 -5.64 2.68 -14.37
CA THR A 34 -7.09 2.97 -14.43
C THR A 34 -7.89 1.81 -13.84
N PRO A 35 -8.77 2.07 -12.85
CA PRO A 35 -9.69 1.06 -12.33
C PRO A 35 -10.64 0.56 -13.41
N LEU A 36 -10.92 -0.75 -13.44
CA LEU A 36 -11.91 -1.33 -14.33
C LEU A 36 -13.31 -1.22 -13.73
N SER A 37 -14.30 -1.01 -14.58
CA SER A 37 -15.69 -0.90 -14.13
C SER A 37 -16.16 -2.21 -13.48
N GLY A 38 -16.70 -2.12 -12.26
CA GLY A 38 -17.20 -3.27 -11.51
C GLY A 38 -16.14 -4.17 -10.88
N GLU A 39 -14.86 -3.80 -10.99
CA GLU A 39 -13.77 -4.56 -10.36
C GLU A 39 -13.81 -4.40 -8.83
N ALA A 40 -13.73 -5.51 -8.10
CA ALA A 40 -13.67 -5.47 -6.65
C ALA A 40 -12.33 -4.86 -6.16
N PRO A 41 -12.30 -4.20 -4.97
CA PRO A 41 -11.10 -3.53 -4.47
C PRO A 41 -9.86 -4.43 -4.41
N GLN A 42 -10.03 -5.67 -3.94
CA GLN A 42 -8.94 -6.64 -3.85
C GLN A 42 -8.42 -7.08 -5.23
N ASP A 43 -9.30 -7.17 -6.23
CA ASP A 43 -8.94 -7.56 -7.58
C ASP A 43 -8.19 -6.42 -8.28
N THR A 44 -8.64 -5.19 -8.09
CA THR A 44 -7.93 -3.98 -8.55
C THR A 44 -6.52 -3.94 -7.97
N ALA A 45 -6.37 -4.09 -6.64
CA ALA A 45 -5.06 -4.07 -5.98
C ALA A 45 -4.15 -5.18 -6.51
N SER A 46 -4.69 -6.40 -6.66
CA SER A 46 -3.94 -7.56 -7.17
C SER A 46 -3.48 -7.35 -8.61
N ARG A 47 -4.38 -6.94 -9.50
CA ARG A 47 -4.06 -6.65 -10.91
C ARG A 47 -3.01 -5.56 -11.04
N LEU A 48 -3.15 -4.45 -10.31
CA LEU A 48 -2.21 -3.34 -10.39
C LEU A 48 -0.84 -3.70 -9.82
N ALA A 49 -0.77 -4.49 -8.74
CA ALA A 49 0.50 -5.00 -8.22
C ALA A 49 1.24 -5.85 -9.26
N ALA A 50 0.52 -6.75 -9.96
CA ALA A 50 1.08 -7.55 -11.03
C ALA A 50 1.56 -6.71 -12.21
N LEU A 51 0.73 -5.79 -12.71
CA LEU A 51 1.08 -4.91 -13.82
C LEU A 51 2.33 -4.07 -13.52
N LYS A 52 2.44 -3.56 -12.29
CA LYS A 52 3.64 -2.82 -11.85
C LYS A 52 4.89 -3.70 -11.91
N ALA A 53 4.83 -4.92 -11.41
CA ALA A 53 5.97 -5.84 -11.49
C ALA A 53 6.33 -6.19 -12.94
N GLN A 54 5.33 -6.49 -13.77
CA GLN A 54 5.50 -6.88 -15.17
C GLN A 54 5.99 -5.74 -16.08
N SER A 55 5.75 -4.48 -15.68
CA SER A 55 6.20 -3.31 -16.46
C SER A 55 7.72 -3.10 -16.46
N ILE A 56 8.43 -3.77 -15.56
CA ILE A 56 9.89 -3.60 -15.40
C ILE A 56 10.63 -4.59 -16.31
N GLN A 57 11.33 -4.04 -17.30
CA GLN A 57 12.16 -4.80 -18.25
C GLN A 57 13.56 -5.01 -17.66
N ARG A 58 13.73 -6.07 -16.86
CA ARG A 58 15.01 -6.43 -16.25
C ARG A 58 15.20 -7.95 -16.30
N ALA A 59 16.27 -8.39 -16.96
CA ALA A 59 16.61 -9.82 -17.02
C ALA A 59 17.16 -10.32 -15.68
N ASP A 60 16.89 -11.60 -15.36
CA ASP A 60 17.39 -12.31 -14.17
C ASP A 60 17.18 -11.55 -12.84
N ALA A 61 15.98 -10.96 -12.67
CA ALA A 61 15.60 -10.17 -11.50
C ALA A 61 14.39 -10.76 -10.79
N LEU A 62 14.25 -10.41 -9.52
CA LEU A 62 13.02 -10.52 -8.74
C LEU A 62 12.41 -9.13 -8.64
N VAL A 63 11.25 -8.93 -9.25
CA VAL A 63 10.58 -7.64 -9.29
C VAL A 63 9.39 -7.64 -8.34
N ILE A 64 9.40 -6.69 -7.40
CA ILE A 64 8.33 -6.48 -6.43
C ILE A 64 7.40 -5.40 -6.94
N GLY A 65 6.14 -5.74 -7.20
CA GLY A 65 5.05 -4.80 -7.42
C GLY A 65 4.12 -4.73 -6.21
N SER A 66 3.52 -3.59 -5.95
CA SER A 66 2.51 -3.45 -4.91
C SER A 66 1.51 -2.38 -5.26
N ASP A 67 0.25 -2.61 -4.87
CA ASP A 67 -0.81 -1.62 -4.97
C ASP A 67 -1.73 -1.68 -3.75
N GLN A 68 -2.40 -0.57 -3.46
CA GLN A 68 -3.33 -0.47 -2.34
C GLN A 68 -4.59 0.27 -2.76
N VAL A 69 -5.74 -0.34 -2.46
CA VAL A 69 -7.05 0.26 -2.66
C VAL A 69 -7.75 0.37 -1.32
N ALA A 70 -8.24 1.57 -1.00
CA ALA A 70 -8.95 1.86 0.24
C ALA A 70 -10.43 2.17 -0.03
N PHE A 71 -11.29 1.69 0.86
CA PHE A 71 -12.75 1.87 0.79
C PHE A 71 -13.34 2.17 2.16
N SER A 72 -14.41 2.96 2.19
CA SER A 72 -15.29 3.11 3.34
C SER A 72 -16.71 3.34 2.85
N GLN A 73 -17.69 2.70 3.47
CA GLN A 73 -19.13 2.85 3.14
C GLN A 73 -19.41 2.67 1.63
N GLY A 74 -18.74 1.70 0.98
CA GLY A 74 -18.90 1.42 -0.46
C GLY A 74 -18.27 2.45 -1.41
N LYS A 75 -17.53 3.44 -0.87
CA LYS A 75 -16.84 4.47 -1.65
C LYS A 75 -15.34 4.28 -1.59
N ARG A 76 -14.67 4.41 -2.73
CA ARG A 76 -13.22 4.41 -2.81
C ARG A 76 -12.66 5.67 -2.13
N LEU A 77 -11.59 5.49 -1.37
CA LEU A 77 -10.82 6.56 -0.74
C LEU A 77 -9.53 6.75 -1.53
N ASP A 78 -9.51 7.77 -2.37
CA ASP A 78 -8.30 8.15 -3.10
C ASP A 78 -7.40 9.07 -2.25
N LYS A 79 -6.21 9.35 -2.75
CA LYS A 79 -5.33 10.38 -2.20
C LYS A 79 -6.06 11.73 -2.27
N PRO A 80 -6.18 12.47 -1.17
CA PRO A 80 -6.99 13.70 -1.18
C PRO A 80 -6.38 14.82 -2.02
N GLY A 81 -5.06 14.87 -2.15
CA GLY A 81 -4.35 15.89 -2.90
C GLY A 81 -4.31 17.27 -2.24
N ASP A 82 -5.34 17.64 -1.49
CA ASP A 82 -5.47 18.95 -0.82
C ASP A 82 -6.13 18.86 0.57
N HIS A 83 -6.01 19.96 1.32
CA HIS A 83 -6.53 20.08 2.69
C HIS A 83 -8.05 19.95 2.78
N ALA A 84 -8.78 20.57 1.86
CA ALA A 84 -10.24 20.59 1.88
C ALA A 84 -10.81 19.19 1.60
N THR A 85 -10.21 18.46 0.66
CA THR A 85 -10.57 17.08 0.35
C THR A 85 -10.21 16.14 1.51
N ALA A 86 -9.04 16.32 2.13
CA ALA A 86 -8.64 15.56 3.31
C ALA A 86 -9.59 15.78 4.50
N THR A 87 -10.02 17.01 4.73
CA THR A 87 -11.01 17.36 5.77
C THR A 87 -12.33 16.61 5.52
N ARG A 88 -12.84 16.63 4.28
CA ARG A 88 -14.08 15.90 3.94
C ARG A 88 -13.95 14.40 4.14
N GLN A 89 -12.80 13.81 3.74
CA GLN A 89 -12.55 12.38 3.94
C GLN A 89 -12.53 12.02 5.42
N LEU A 90 -11.78 12.74 6.26
CA LEU A 90 -11.69 12.46 7.69
C LEU A 90 -13.03 12.67 8.41
N ARG A 91 -13.84 13.65 8.01
CA ARG A 91 -15.21 13.80 8.53
C ARG A 91 -16.07 12.57 8.19
N SER A 92 -15.98 12.06 6.97
CA SER A 92 -16.73 10.86 6.57
C SER A 92 -16.23 9.58 7.23
N LEU A 93 -15.00 9.56 7.71
CA LEU A 93 -14.38 8.44 8.42
C LEU A 93 -14.56 8.49 9.94
N SER A 94 -15.10 9.60 10.48
CA SER A 94 -15.31 9.79 11.92
C SER A 94 -16.25 8.71 12.49
N GLY A 95 -15.74 7.84 13.37
CA GLY A 95 -16.46 6.72 13.96
C GLY A 95 -16.68 5.53 13.02
N GLU A 96 -16.19 5.59 11.80
CA GLU A 96 -16.41 4.59 10.75
C GLU A 96 -15.23 3.63 10.58
N THR A 97 -15.45 2.61 9.77
CA THR A 97 -14.41 1.66 9.36
C THR A 97 -13.99 1.92 7.91
N ALA A 98 -12.68 2.01 7.68
CA ALA A 98 -12.10 1.93 6.35
C ALA A 98 -11.45 0.56 6.14
N GLU A 99 -11.60 0.01 4.94
CA GLU A 99 -10.97 -1.23 4.50
C GLU A 99 -9.89 -0.93 3.48
N PHE A 100 -8.70 -1.47 3.72
CA PHE A 100 -7.55 -1.36 2.82
C PHE A 100 -7.23 -2.75 2.28
N HIS A 101 -7.13 -2.89 0.98
CA HIS A 101 -6.69 -4.09 0.29
C HIS A 101 -5.33 -3.81 -0.32
N THR A 102 -4.28 -4.36 0.28
CA THR A 102 -2.91 -4.14 -0.19
C THR A 102 -2.38 -5.41 -0.81
N ALA A 103 -2.08 -5.34 -2.10
CA ALA A 103 -1.50 -6.43 -2.85
C ALA A 103 0.00 -6.29 -2.96
N VAL A 104 0.70 -7.41 -2.88
CA VAL A 104 2.10 -7.57 -3.27
C VAL A 104 2.20 -8.66 -4.34
N ALA A 105 3.02 -8.39 -5.35
CA ALA A 105 3.38 -9.33 -6.41
C ALA A 105 4.90 -9.46 -6.47
N LEU A 106 5.38 -10.69 -6.60
CA LEU A 106 6.80 -11.00 -6.85
C LEU A 106 6.90 -11.71 -8.21
N LEU A 107 7.53 -11.06 -9.17
CA LEU A 107 7.80 -11.60 -10.50
C LEU A 107 9.25 -12.07 -10.58
N ASP A 108 9.43 -13.33 -10.92
CA ASP A 108 10.71 -13.87 -11.33
C ASP A 108 10.87 -13.70 -12.85
N THR A 109 11.65 -12.72 -13.28
CA THR A 109 11.82 -12.44 -14.73
C THR A 109 12.60 -13.50 -15.49
N LYS A 110 13.33 -14.37 -14.79
CA LYS A 110 14.06 -15.50 -15.42
C LYS A 110 13.13 -16.64 -15.80
N THR A 111 12.14 -16.94 -14.96
CA THR A 111 11.23 -18.07 -15.16
C THR A 111 9.85 -17.63 -15.66
N GLY A 112 9.51 -16.34 -15.52
CA GLY A 112 8.18 -15.80 -15.76
C GLY A 112 7.19 -16.11 -14.62
N ALA A 113 7.63 -16.74 -13.53
CA ALA A 113 6.77 -17.06 -12.40
C ALA A 113 6.34 -15.77 -11.67
N LEU A 114 5.03 -15.62 -11.45
CA LEU A 114 4.42 -14.53 -10.72
C LEU A 114 3.68 -15.08 -9.51
N GLU A 115 4.08 -14.64 -8.32
CA GLU A 115 3.38 -14.91 -7.08
C GLU A 115 2.71 -13.65 -6.56
N GLN A 116 1.47 -13.76 -6.07
CA GLN A 116 0.69 -12.62 -5.59
C GLN A 116 -0.02 -12.93 -4.28
N LYS A 117 -0.19 -11.92 -3.45
CA LYS A 117 -1.05 -11.99 -2.25
C LYS A 117 -1.70 -10.64 -1.99
N VAL A 118 -2.98 -10.66 -1.66
CA VAL A 118 -3.70 -9.51 -1.12
C VAL A 118 -3.83 -9.67 0.39
N VAL A 119 -3.51 -8.61 1.12
CA VAL A 119 -3.65 -8.55 2.58
C VAL A 119 -4.70 -7.49 2.92
N PRO A 120 -5.84 -7.89 3.49
CA PRO A 120 -6.84 -6.95 3.98
C PRO A 120 -6.39 -6.32 5.29
N CYS A 121 -6.76 -5.07 5.49
CA CYS A 121 -6.58 -4.34 6.73
C CYS A 121 -7.83 -3.50 7.01
N ARG A 122 -8.45 -3.67 8.18
CA ARG A 122 -9.57 -2.86 8.63
C ARG A 122 -9.09 -1.85 9.65
N VAL A 123 -9.38 -0.59 9.41
CA VAL A 123 -9.03 0.54 10.27
C VAL A 123 -10.30 1.15 10.82
N ILE A 124 -10.49 1.05 12.13
CA ILE A 124 -11.62 1.63 12.85
C ILE A 124 -11.19 2.99 13.37
N PHE A 125 -11.85 4.05 12.91
CA PHE A 125 -11.56 5.42 13.34
C PHE A 125 -12.26 5.76 14.65
N ARG A 126 -11.63 6.64 15.44
CA ARG A 126 -12.29 7.30 16.56
C ARG A 126 -13.37 8.25 16.05
N THR A 127 -14.30 8.64 16.92
CA THR A 127 -15.12 9.82 16.66
C THR A 127 -14.20 11.05 16.64
N LEU A 128 -14.19 11.77 15.51
CA LEU A 128 -13.33 12.91 15.26
C LEU A 128 -14.15 14.19 15.21
N ASP A 129 -13.76 15.19 15.98
CA ASP A 129 -14.28 16.55 15.85
C ASP A 129 -13.44 17.37 14.87
N ASP A 130 -14.00 18.50 14.42
CA ASP A 130 -13.34 19.37 13.45
C ASP A 130 -12.00 19.94 13.97
N ARG A 131 -11.87 20.15 15.27
CA ARG A 131 -10.63 20.62 15.89
C ARG A 131 -9.52 19.58 15.80
N THR A 132 -9.85 18.32 16.05
CA THR A 132 -8.91 17.19 15.94
C THR A 132 -8.46 17.01 14.49
N ILE A 133 -9.42 17.04 13.54
CA ILE A 133 -9.14 16.92 12.10
C ILE A 133 -8.20 18.05 11.66
N GLU A 134 -8.53 19.29 11.97
CA GLU A 134 -7.73 20.44 11.57
C GLU A 134 -6.33 20.43 12.18
N SER A 135 -6.21 20.10 13.48
CA SER A 135 -4.93 20.00 14.17
C SER A 135 -4.04 18.93 13.53
N TYR A 136 -4.60 17.76 13.19
CA TYR A 136 -3.90 16.70 12.52
C TYR A 136 -3.42 17.09 11.13
N LEU A 137 -4.32 17.60 10.28
CA LEU A 137 -4.01 17.96 8.90
C LEU A 137 -2.95 19.04 8.78
N ARG A 138 -2.95 20.04 9.68
CA ARG A 138 -1.90 21.08 9.70
C ARG A 138 -0.52 20.53 10.03
N ARG A 139 -0.45 19.53 10.88
CA ARG A 139 0.82 18.96 11.37
C ARG A 139 1.38 17.88 10.47
N GLU A 140 0.53 16.99 9.96
CA GLU A 140 0.96 15.81 9.19
C GLU A 140 0.96 16.05 7.68
N GLN A 141 0.01 16.86 7.17
CA GLN A 141 -0.18 17.16 5.74
C GLN A 141 -0.25 15.87 4.86
N PRO A 142 -1.12 14.90 5.17
CA PRO A 142 -1.12 13.56 4.57
C PRO A 142 -1.85 13.54 3.21
N TYR A 143 -1.55 14.48 2.33
CA TYR A 143 -2.33 14.68 1.09
C TYR A 143 -1.99 13.66 0.00
N ASP A 144 -0.94 12.88 0.19
CA ASP A 144 -0.50 11.78 -0.66
C ASP A 144 -0.87 10.38 -0.13
N CYS A 145 -1.65 10.32 0.97
CA CYS A 145 -2.10 9.08 1.60
C CYS A 145 -3.59 8.82 1.33
N ALA A 146 -3.95 7.63 0.86
CA ALA A 146 -5.34 7.23 0.69
C ALA A 146 -6.08 7.27 2.05
N GLY A 147 -7.31 7.84 2.06
CA GLY A 147 -8.08 8.03 3.28
C GLY A 147 -7.55 9.12 4.23
N SER A 148 -6.57 9.91 3.80
CA SER A 148 -6.04 11.06 4.56
C SER A 148 -5.45 10.70 5.93
N ALA A 149 -5.16 9.42 6.20
CA ALA A 149 -4.64 8.96 7.49
C ALA A 149 -3.29 8.27 7.30
N LYS A 150 -2.24 8.83 7.91
CA LYS A 150 -0.89 8.28 7.90
C LYS A 150 -0.63 7.56 9.21
N ALA A 151 -0.87 6.24 9.22
CA ALA A 151 -0.85 5.43 10.43
C ALA A 151 0.56 5.33 11.06
N GLU A 152 1.61 5.42 10.25
CA GLU A 152 3.01 5.46 10.69
C GLU A 152 3.45 6.83 11.25
N GLY A 153 2.57 7.83 11.17
CA GLY A 153 2.75 9.17 11.71
C GLY A 153 1.66 9.53 12.72
N LEU A 154 1.27 10.81 12.74
CA LEU A 154 0.23 11.32 13.66
C LEU A 154 -1.16 10.72 13.40
N GLY A 155 -1.42 10.15 12.22
CA GLY A 155 -2.68 9.49 11.89
C GLY A 155 -3.05 8.36 12.84
N ILE A 156 -2.08 7.75 13.52
CA ILE A 156 -2.35 6.74 14.56
C ILE A 156 -3.24 7.29 15.70
N ALA A 157 -3.20 8.59 15.97
CA ALA A 157 -4.04 9.22 16.99
C ALA A 157 -5.53 9.29 16.61
N LEU A 158 -5.84 9.20 15.31
CA LEU A 158 -7.20 9.19 14.77
C LEU A 158 -7.82 7.78 14.81
N ILE A 159 -7.02 6.75 15.04
CA ILE A 159 -7.39 5.35 14.91
C ILE A 159 -7.73 4.77 16.30
N ALA A 160 -8.85 4.05 16.38
CA ALA A 160 -9.25 3.31 17.55
C ALA A 160 -8.69 1.88 17.54
N ARG A 161 -8.64 1.24 16.34
CA ARG A 161 -8.21 -0.15 16.19
C ARG A 161 -7.79 -0.45 14.75
N ILE A 162 -6.81 -1.33 14.60
CA ILE A 162 -6.36 -1.88 13.31
C ILE A 162 -6.48 -3.41 13.40
N GLU A 163 -7.06 -4.03 12.37
CA GLU A 163 -7.24 -5.47 12.25
C GLU A 163 -6.58 -5.94 10.94
N THR A 164 -5.48 -6.69 11.04
CA THR A 164 -4.77 -7.23 9.89
C THR A 164 -3.79 -8.33 10.31
N ASP A 165 -3.48 -9.26 9.41
CA ASP A 165 -2.46 -10.29 9.59
C ASP A 165 -1.03 -9.77 9.28
N ASP A 166 -0.91 -8.61 8.63
CA ASP A 166 0.37 -7.98 8.27
C ASP A 166 0.29 -6.47 8.50
N PRO A 167 0.80 -5.95 9.64
CA PRO A 167 0.68 -4.53 9.98
C PRO A 167 1.33 -3.59 8.96
N THR A 168 2.31 -4.06 8.18
CA THR A 168 2.97 -3.26 7.16
C THR A 168 2.12 -3.09 5.90
N SER A 169 1.06 -3.90 5.74
CA SER A 169 0.10 -3.77 4.64
C SER A 169 -0.56 -2.40 4.62
N LEU A 170 -0.94 -1.86 5.79
CA LEU A 170 -1.58 -0.54 5.89
C LEU A 170 -0.69 0.58 5.36
N ILE A 171 0.63 0.46 5.50
CA ILE A 171 1.61 1.45 5.01
C ILE A 171 1.81 1.31 3.48
N GLY A 172 1.53 0.12 2.91
CA GLY A 172 1.48 -0.08 1.47
C GLY A 172 2.38 -1.16 0.89
N LEU A 173 3.09 -1.96 1.74
CA LEU A 173 3.85 -3.13 1.30
C LEU A 173 3.78 -4.23 2.38
N PRO A 174 3.04 -5.34 2.15
CA PRO A 174 2.92 -6.43 3.12
C PRO A 174 4.23 -7.21 3.26
N LEU A 175 5.04 -6.90 4.28
CA LEU A 175 6.38 -7.50 4.45
C LEU A 175 6.33 -8.95 4.93
N ILE A 176 5.33 -9.36 5.72
CA ILE A 176 5.19 -10.76 6.13
C ILE A 176 4.92 -11.63 4.90
N ALA A 177 4.01 -11.20 4.03
CA ALA A 177 3.75 -11.90 2.78
C ALA A 177 4.97 -11.90 1.85
N LEU A 178 5.60 -10.73 1.68
CA LEU A 178 6.77 -10.56 0.80
C LEU A 178 7.96 -11.41 1.25
N THR A 179 8.28 -11.48 2.53
CA THR A 179 9.39 -12.30 3.05
C THR A 179 9.17 -13.78 2.79
N GLY A 180 7.91 -14.26 2.91
CA GLY A 180 7.55 -15.62 2.51
C GLY A 180 7.79 -15.91 1.03
N MET A 181 7.40 -14.98 0.13
CA MET A 181 7.64 -15.08 -1.31
C MET A 181 9.14 -15.07 -1.64
N LEU A 182 9.89 -14.14 -1.05
CA LEU A 182 11.34 -14.04 -1.21
C LEU A 182 12.05 -15.33 -0.77
N GLY A 183 11.64 -15.92 0.35
CA GLY A 183 12.17 -17.21 0.83
C GLY A 183 11.94 -18.33 -0.17
N ARG A 184 10.75 -18.44 -0.79
CA ARG A 184 10.46 -19.43 -1.85
C ARG A 184 11.25 -19.17 -3.13
N ALA A 185 11.58 -17.90 -3.42
CA ALA A 185 12.45 -17.53 -4.53
C ALA A 185 13.96 -17.67 -4.22
N GLY A 186 14.32 -18.22 -3.06
CA GLY A 186 15.71 -18.48 -2.65
C GLY A 186 16.44 -17.25 -2.06
N VAL A 187 15.72 -16.19 -1.69
CA VAL A 187 16.28 -15.02 -1.03
C VAL A 187 16.01 -15.10 0.48
N ARG A 188 17.07 -15.22 1.28
CA ARG A 188 16.96 -15.19 2.74
C ARG A 188 17.04 -13.76 3.27
N VAL A 189 16.14 -13.40 4.17
CA VAL A 189 16.14 -12.12 4.87
C VAL A 189 16.93 -12.22 6.19
N VAL A 190 16.81 -13.36 6.85
CA VAL A 190 17.50 -13.70 8.11
C VAL A 190 18.08 -15.11 8.04
#